data_f28e9164d17987f0bc9b2ab1a1a94fb3
#
_entry.id   f28e9164d17987f0bc9b2ab1a1a94fb3
#
_cell.length_a   1.000
_cell.length_b   1.000
_cell.length_c   1.000
_cell.angle_alpha   90.00
_cell.angle_beta   90.00
_cell.angle_gamma   90.00
#
_symmetry.space_group_name_H-M   'P 1'
#
loop_
_entity.id
_entity.type
_entity.pdbx_description
1 polymer ?
#
loop_
_entity_poly.entity_id
_entity_poly.type
_entity_poly.pdbx_seq_one_letter_code
_entity_poly.pdbx_strand_id
1 'polypeptide(L)'
;CMTFGFNNVRTWGILMARPAAPFDIFGLSPAPVLVVVGFVLLSAFLVWTRKRVADDKTPLIALEVVEEPHERAAVLAMFAIVSMEAATNFTVPLYIQIVQGRDAFQTAIAMMPFNLTVFFTAILIVRLYHRFTPRQIASYAFTLVAAGALWLALVVSNDWSTFPVLLGLVAFGIGQGALVTLLFNVLVTSSPKELSGDVGALRGTANNM
;
A
#
# COMPACT_ATOMS: atom_id res chain seq x y z
N CYS A 1 16.38 7.06 3.60
CA CYS A 1 17.35 7.12 2.49
C CYS A 1 16.80 6.54 1.20
N MET A 2 16.36 5.27 1.18
CA MET A 2 15.88 4.58 -0.02
C MET A 2 14.68 5.27 -0.68
N THR A 3 13.62 5.57 0.07
CA THR A 3 12.41 6.29 -0.39
C THR A 3 12.76 7.67 -0.93
N PHE A 4 13.62 8.40 -0.23
CA PHE A 4 14.08 9.72 -0.66
C PHE A 4 14.90 9.65 -1.95
N GLY A 5 15.76 8.63 -2.10
CA GLY A 5 16.48 8.36 -3.34
C GLY A 5 15.54 8.09 -4.51
N PHE A 6 14.57 7.18 -4.34
CA PHE A 6 13.59 6.86 -5.39
C PHE A 6 12.76 8.06 -5.81
N ASN A 7 12.29 8.86 -4.84
CA ASN A 7 11.45 10.03 -5.14
C ASN A 7 12.19 11.10 -5.96
N ASN A 8 13.51 11.19 -5.80
CA ASN A 8 14.34 12.18 -6.48
C ASN A 8 15.07 11.66 -7.73
N VAL A 9 14.91 10.38 -8.09
CA VAL A 9 15.54 9.78 -9.29
C VAL A 9 15.23 10.59 -10.55
N ARG A 10 14.00 11.05 -10.69
CA ARG A 10 13.55 11.80 -11.88
C ARG A 10 14.17 13.19 -11.97
N THR A 11 14.32 13.88 -10.84
CA THR A 11 14.87 15.25 -10.75
C THR A 11 16.40 15.24 -10.76
N TRP A 12 17.03 14.33 -10.02
CA TRP A 12 18.49 14.28 -9.86
C TRP A 12 19.20 13.43 -10.92
N GLY A 13 18.43 12.59 -11.66
CA GLY A 13 18.93 11.67 -12.68
C GLY A 13 19.15 10.25 -12.16
N ILE A 14 19.12 9.27 -13.08
CA ILE A 14 19.25 7.83 -12.75
C ILE A 14 20.71 7.47 -12.50
N LEU A 15 21.63 7.91 -13.34
CA LEU A 15 23.07 7.58 -13.26
C LEU A 15 23.93 8.84 -13.16
N MET A 16 23.73 9.79 -14.07
CA MET A 16 24.46 11.05 -14.07
C MET A 16 23.66 12.14 -13.33
N ALA A 17 24.38 12.93 -12.54
CA ALA A 17 23.79 14.04 -11.81
C ALA A 17 23.26 15.08 -12.80
N ARG A 18 21.99 15.49 -12.62
CA ARG A 18 21.41 16.62 -13.33
C ARG A 18 21.70 17.94 -12.59
N PRO A 19 21.62 19.10 -13.26
CA PRO A 19 21.85 20.39 -12.61
C PRO A 19 20.96 20.68 -11.39
N ALA A 20 19.83 19.96 -11.27
CA ALA A 20 18.91 20.06 -10.14
C ALA A 20 19.32 19.19 -8.93
N ALA A 21 20.39 18.39 -9.02
CA ALA A 21 20.89 17.61 -7.90
C ALA A 21 21.57 18.54 -6.88
N PRO A 22 21.32 18.36 -5.55
CA PRO A 22 21.92 19.22 -4.53
C PRO A 22 23.43 19.05 -4.40
N PHE A 23 23.95 17.92 -4.80
CA PHE A 23 25.38 17.59 -4.89
C PHE A 23 25.59 16.45 -5.89
N ASP A 24 26.78 16.33 -6.42
CA ASP A 24 27.20 15.20 -7.23
C ASP A 24 28.32 14.42 -6.52
N ILE A 25 28.37 13.13 -6.75
CA ILE A 25 29.41 12.24 -6.25
C ILE A 25 30.19 11.75 -7.46
N PHE A 26 31.27 12.44 -7.81
CA PHE A 26 32.08 12.16 -9.00
C PHE A 26 31.29 12.17 -10.32
N GLY A 27 30.32 13.09 -10.45
CA GLY A 27 29.43 13.16 -11.61
C GLY A 27 28.24 12.19 -11.58
N LEU A 28 28.14 11.34 -10.55
CA LEU A 28 27.01 10.43 -10.35
C LEU A 28 25.88 11.11 -9.57
N SER A 29 24.66 10.75 -9.93
CA SER A 29 23.47 11.20 -9.21
C SER A 29 23.49 10.67 -7.76
N PRO A 30 23.13 11.49 -6.77
CA PRO A 30 22.98 11.02 -5.39
C PRO A 30 21.80 10.06 -5.20
N ALA A 31 20.83 10.05 -6.10
CA ALA A 31 19.63 9.23 -5.98
C ALA A 31 19.92 7.71 -5.92
N PRO A 32 20.64 7.08 -6.89
CA PRO A 32 20.97 5.66 -6.81
C PRO A 32 21.90 5.34 -5.63
N VAL A 33 22.79 6.25 -5.25
CA VAL A 33 23.67 6.07 -4.09
C VAL A 33 22.83 5.97 -2.81
N LEU A 34 21.86 6.85 -2.63
CA LEU A 34 20.91 6.79 -1.49
C LEU A 34 20.06 5.53 -1.48
N VAL A 35 19.67 5.03 -2.64
CA VAL A 35 18.96 3.75 -2.76
C VAL A 35 19.84 2.59 -2.31
N VAL A 36 21.08 2.52 -2.81
CA VAL A 36 22.03 1.47 -2.42
C VAL A 36 22.36 1.54 -0.92
N VAL A 37 22.63 2.73 -0.40
CA VAL A 37 22.84 2.94 1.04
C VAL A 37 21.62 2.49 1.83
N GLY A 38 20.41 2.78 1.37
CA GLY A 38 19.18 2.32 2.00
C GLY A 38 19.05 0.79 2.04
N PHE A 39 19.42 0.11 0.94
CA PHE A 39 19.47 -1.36 0.90
C PHE A 39 20.54 -1.95 1.85
N VAL A 40 21.72 -1.35 1.90
CA VAL A 40 22.79 -1.78 2.81
C VAL A 40 22.35 -1.62 4.27
N LEU A 41 21.76 -0.48 4.62
CA LEU A 41 21.25 -0.23 5.98
C LEU A 41 20.12 -1.19 6.35
N LEU A 42 19.22 -1.47 5.41
CA LEU A 42 18.15 -2.45 5.62
C LEU A 42 18.70 -3.86 5.83
N SER A 43 19.66 -4.27 5.01
CA SER A 43 20.34 -5.56 5.14
C SER A 43 21.09 -5.67 6.48
N ALA A 44 21.81 -4.63 6.86
CA ALA A 44 22.50 -4.56 8.14
C ALA A 44 21.52 -4.64 9.32
N PHE A 45 20.39 -3.95 9.23
CA PHE A 45 19.31 -4.02 10.21
C PHE A 45 18.73 -5.44 10.35
N LEU A 46 18.46 -6.12 9.23
CA LEU A 46 17.97 -7.50 9.25
C LEU A 46 18.97 -8.47 9.87
N VAL A 47 20.26 -8.34 9.53
CA VAL A 47 21.33 -9.16 10.12
C VAL A 47 21.46 -8.89 11.61
N TRP A 48 21.39 -7.61 12.01
CA TRP A 48 21.45 -7.23 13.43
C TRP A 48 20.24 -7.77 14.21
N THR A 49 19.03 -7.68 13.64
CA THR A 49 17.81 -8.23 14.26
C THR A 49 17.90 -9.73 14.44
N ARG A 50 18.39 -10.47 13.41
CA ARG A 50 18.62 -11.92 13.51
C ARG A 50 19.64 -12.28 14.61
N LYS A 51 20.72 -11.50 14.74
CA LYS A 51 21.69 -11.70 15.83
C LYS A 51 21.06 -11.48 17.20
N ARG A 52 20.18 -10.47 17.34
CA ARG A 52 19.50 -10.22 18.63
C ARG A 52 18.56 -11.35 19.02
N VAL A 53 17.84 -11.94 18.05
CA VAL A 53 17.01 -13.12 18.28
C VAL A 53 17.88 -14.32 18.71
N ALA A 54 19.03 -14.53 18.06
CA ALA A 54 19.95 -15.59 18.42
C ALA A 54 20.58 -15.43 19.82
N ASP A 55 20.69 -14.17 20.30
CA ASP A 55 21.21 -13.82 21.63
C ASP A 55 20.12 -13.75 22.73
N ASP A 56 18.90 -14.28 22.47
CA ASP A 56 17.73 -14.22 23.38
C ASP A 56 17.38 -12.79 23.84
N LYS A 57 17.68 -11.77 23.04
CA LYS A 57 17.33 -10.39 23.30
C LYS A 57 16.08 -10.01 22.53
N THR A 58 15.19 -9.22 23.14
CA THR A 58 13.98 -8.72 22.47
C THR A 58 14.34 -8.00 21.16
N PRO A 59 13.94 -8.53 19.99
CA PRO A 59 14.16 -7.87 18.73
C PRO A 59 13.23 -6.65 18.61
N LEU A 60 13.66 -5.62 17.84
CA LEU A 60 12.82 -4.47 17.54
C LEU A 60 11.65 -4.82 16.58
N ILE A 61 11.82 -5.87 15.80
CA ILE A 61 10.78 -6.44 14.93
C ILE A 61 10.85 -7.96 15.11
N ALA A 62 9.74 -8.60 15.45
CA ALA A 62 9.65 -10.04 15.54
C ALA A 62 9.71 -10.63 14.13
N LEU A 63 10.89 -11.11 13.73
CA LEU A 63 11.08 -11.80 12.45
C LEU A 63 10.33 -13.14 12.40
N GLU A 64 9.98 -13.70 13.56
CA GLU A 64 9.14 -14.90 13.71
C GLU A 64 7.80 -14.76 12.99
N VAL A 65 7.23 -13.52 12.95
CA VAL A 65 6.00 -13.20 12.19
C VAL A 65 6.15 -13.46 10.68
N VAL A 66 7.37 -13.58 10.15
CA VAL A 66 7.65 -13.82 8.72
C VAL A 66 8.11 -15.26 8.46
N GLU A 67 8.32 -16.08 9.46
CA GLU A 67 8.84 -17.44 9.30
C GLU A 67 7.74 -18.45 8.96
N GLU A 68 6.53 -18.28 9.46
CA GLU A 68 5.38 -19.13 9.17
C GLU A 68 4.82 -18.88 7.76
N PRO A 69 4.52 -19.92 6.96
CA PRO A 69 3.99 -19.75 5.59
C PRO A 69 2.66 -18.97 5.52
N HIS A 70 1.81 -19.11 6.54
CA HIS A 70 0.54 -18.38 6.63
C HIS A 70 0.75 -16.90 6.88
N GLU A 71 1.73 -16.56 7.70
CA GLU A 71 2.07 -15.17 8.02
C GLU A 71 2.75 -14.48 6.84
N ARG A 72 3.62 -15.18 6.12
CA ARG A 72 4.18 -14.69 4.84
C ARG A 72 3.09 -14.36 3.83
N ALA A 73 2.10 -15.24 3.68
CA ALA A 73 0.99 -15.01 2.76
C ALA A 73 0.17 -13.78 3.19
N ALA A 74 -0.06 -13.59 4.49
CA ALA A 74 -0.75 -12.43 5.02
C ALA A 74 0.03 -11.13 4.79
N VAL A 75 1.35 -11.13 5.04
CA VAL A 75 2.23 -9.97 4.80
C VAL A 75 2.28 -9.63 3.31
N LEU A 76 2.42 -10.62 2.42
CA LEU A 76 2.41 -10.41 0.98
C LEU A 76 1.06 -9.87 0.48
N ALA A 77 -0.05 -10.43 0.99
CA ALA A 77 -1.39 -9.93 0.68
C ALA A 77 -1.56 -8.48 1.15
N MET A 78 -1.10 -8.15 2.35
CA MET A 78 -1.12 -6.78 2.87
C MET A 78 -0.30 -5.84 1.99
N PHE A 79 0.91 -6.22 1.61
CA PHE A 79 1.75 -5.42 0.73
C PHE A 79 1.07 -5.19 -0.63
N ALA A 80 0.49 -6.24 -1.22
CA ALA A 80 -0.25 -6.13 -2.48
C ALA A 80 -1.44 -5.16 -2.39
N ILE A 81 -2.20 -5.22 -1.28
CA ILE A 81 -3.38 -4.37 -1.08
C ILE A 81 -2.98 -2.92 -0.85
N VAL A 82 -1.97 -2.67 0.00
CA VAL A 82 -1.47 -1.31 0.26
C VAL A 82 -0.88 -0.71 -1.02
N SER A 83 -0.13 -1.50 -1.80
CA SER A 83 0.41 -1.06 -3.09
C SER A 83 -0.71 -0.69 -4.08
N MET A 84 -1.77 -1.50 -4.14
CA MET A 84 -2.92 -1.25 -5.00
C MET A 84 -3.70 -0.01 -4.54
N GLU A 85 -3.88 0.18 -3.22
CA GLU A 85 -4.48 1.37 -2.65
C GLU A 85 -3.67 2.63 -2.99
N ALA A 86 -2.36 2.59 -2.79
CA ALA A 86 -1.47 3.69 -3.13
C ALA A 86 -1.50 4.00 -4.64
N ALA A 87 -1.46 2.97 -5.49
CA ALA A 87 -1.56 3.13 -6.93
C ALA A 87 -2.89 3.79 -7.33
N THR A 88 -4.01 3.35 -6.74
CA THR A 88 -5.34 3.91 -7.03
C THR A 88 -5.44 5.36 -6.57
N ASN A 89 -5.03 5.66 -5.34
CA ASN A 89 -5.08 7.00 -4.77
C ASN A 89 -4.15 8.00 -5.48
N PHE A 90 -3.14 7.53 -6.18
CA PHE A 90 -2.24 8.37 -6.97
C PHE A 90 -2.66 8.45 -8.44
N THR A 91 -2.89 7.31 -9.08
CA THR A 91 -3.11 7.24 -10.54
C THR A 91 -4.46 7.83 -10.94
N VAL A 92 -5.52 7.54 -10.16
CA VAL A 92 -6.89 7.99 -10.51
C VAL A 92 -7.03 9.50 -10.42
N PRO A 93 -6.64 10.18 -9.32
CA PRO A 93 -6.66 11.64 -9.27
C PRO A 93 -5.79 12.28 -10.34
N LEU A 94 -4.62 11.71 -10.63
CA LEU A 94 -3.72 12.24 -11.65
C LEU A 94 -4.36 12.14 -13.05
N TYR A 95 -5.03 11.02 -13.35
CA TYR A 95 -5.78 10.85 -14.58
C TYR A 95 -6.89 11.90 -14.72
N ILE A 96 -7.69 12.10 -13.67
CA ILE A 96 -8.78 13.08 -13.65
C ILE A 96 -8.25 14.51 -13.87
N GLN A 97 -7.13 14.85 -13.26
CA GLN A 97 -6.55 16.19 -13.36
C GLN A 97 -5.86 16.42 -14.72
N ILE A 98 -5.06 15.47 -15.19
CA ILE A 98 -4.24 15.66 -16.39
C ILE A 98 -5.04 15.36 -17.66
N VAL A 99 -5.78 14.26 -17.70
CA VAL A 99 -6.48 13.81 -18.92
C VAL A 99 -7.81 14.50 -19.08
N GLN A 100 -8.57 14.67 -17.99
CA GLN A 100 -9.87 15.34 -18.02
C GLN A 100 -9.81 16.84 -17.75
N GLY A 101 -8.64 17.37 -17.37
CA GLY A 101 -8.45 18.80 -17.13
C GLY A 101 -9.25 19.35 -15.94
N ARG A 102 -9.65 18.48 -15.00
CA ARG A 102 -10.42 18.88 -13.81
C ARG A 102 -9.51 19.45 -12.73
N ASP A 103 -10.04 20.38 -11.96
CA ASP A 103 -9.34 20.91 -10.80
C ASP A 103 -9.31 19.92 -9.61
N ALA A 104 -8.55 20.28 -8.57
CA ALA A 104 -8.41 19.42 -7.40
C ALA A 104 -9.73 19.19 -6.63
N PHE A 105 -10.63 20.19 -6.62
CA PHE A 105 -11.92 20.07 -5.94
C PHE A 105 -12.87 19.15 -6.70
N GLN A 106 -12.95 19.27 -8.01
CA GLN A 106 -13.71 18.36 -8.87
C GLN A 106 -13.19 16.93 -8.80
N THR A 107 -11.88 16.76 -8.70
CA THR A 107 -11.24 15.45 -8.49
C THR A 107 -11.65 14.84 -7.16
N ALA A 108 -11.68 15.62 -6.09
CA ALA A 108 -12.12 15.16 -4.77
C ALA A 108 -13.58 14.69 -4.79
N ILE A 109 -14.47 15.42 -5.46
CA ILE A 109 -15.87 15.03 -5.65
C ILE A 109 -15.98 13.73 -6.47
N ALA A 110 -15.21 13.61 -7.55
CA ALA A 110 -15.22 12.41 -8.39
C ALA A 110 -14.74 11.14 -7.63
N MET A 111 -13.83 11.30 -6.67
CA MET A 111 -13.35 10.21 -5.80
C MET A 111 -14.24 9.93 -4.58
N MET A 112 -15.19 10.81 -4.27
CA MET A 112 -16.06 10.70 -3.11
C MET A 112 -16.81 9.36 -3.03
N PRO A 113 -17.42 8.83 -4.11
CA PRO A 113 -18.12 7.55 -4.08
C PRO A 113 -17.21 6.38 -3.66
N PHE A 114 -16.00 6.35 -4.17
CA PHE A 114 -14.99 5.35 -3.78
C PHE A 114 -14.65 5.46 -2.28
N ASN A 115 -14.25 6.64 -1.82
CA ASN A 115 -13.83 6.86 -0.44
C ASN A 115 -14.95 6.59 0.58
N LEU A 116 -16.18 7.04 0.29
CA LEU A 116 -17.34 6.76 1.13
C LEU A 116 -17.64 5.26 1.19
N THR A 117 -17.53 4.58 0.07
CA THR A 117 -17.78 3.13 0.00
C THR A 117 -16.74 2.35 0.81
N VAL A 118 -15.46 2.70 0.70
CA VAL A 118 -14.39 2.13 1.53
C VAL A 118 -14.70 2.34 3.02
N PHE A 119 -15.06 3.55 3.40
CA PHE A 119 -15.37 3.91 4.78
C PHE A 119 -16.56 3.10 5.35
N PHE A 120 -17.69 3.09 4.65
CA PHE A 120 -18.87 2.34 5.10
C PHE A 120 -18.63 0.84 5.11
N THR A 121 -17.91 0.31 4.13
CA THR A 121 -17.56 -1.11 4.09
C THR A 121 -16.66 -1.49 5.25
N ALA A 122 -15.67 -0.67 5.60
CA ALA A 122 -14.80 -0.90 6.73
C ALA A 122 -15.58 -1.04 8.05
N ILE A 123 -16.64 -0.26 8.23
CA ILE A 123 -17.51 -0.36 9.41
C ILE A 123 -18.41 -1.61 9.37
N LEU A 124 -18.97 -1.90 8.20
CA LEU A 124 -19.94 -2.99 8.06
C LEU A 124 -19.29 -4.37 8.07
N ILE A 125 -18.08 -4.51 7.55
CA ILE A 125 -17.38 -5.80 7.42
C ILE A 125 -17.11 -6.45 8.77
N VAL A 126 -16.93 -5.66 9.82
CA VAL A 126 -16.70 -6.15 11.18
C VAL A 126 -17.88 -7.03 11.65
N ARG A 127 -19.11 -6.71 11.22
CA ARG A 127 -20.30 -7.52 11.55
C ARG A 127 -20.34 -8.86 10.80
N LEU A 128 -19.66 -8.93 9.65
CA LEU A 128 -19.61 -10.15 8.82
C LEU A 128 -18.62 -11.19 9.38
N TYR A 129 -17.67 -10.79 10.21
CA TYR A 129 -16.71 -11.72 10.84
C TYR A 129 -17.40 -12.80 11.71
N HIS A 130 -18.62 -12.56 12.18
CA HIS A 130 -19.42 -13.57 12.92
C HIS A 130 -20.05 -14.64 12.02
N ARG A 131 -20.17 -14.38 10.70
CA ARG A 131 -20.84 -15.29 9.75
C ARG A 131 -19.92 -15.94 8.75
N PHE A 132 -18.82 -15.28 8.40
CA PHE A 132 -17.90 -15.74 7.36
C PHE A 132 -16.49 -15.86 7.91
N THR A 133 -15.77 -16.88 7.40
CA THR A 133 -14.37 -17.05 7.74
C THR A 133 -13.51 -15.96 7.07
N PRO A 134 -12.37 -15.54 7.66
CA PRO A 134 -11.48 -14.55 7.07
C PRO A 134 -11.07 -14.90 5.63
N ARG A 135 -10.88 -16.20 5.34
CA ARG A 135 -10.56 -16.68 3.99
C ARG A 135 -11.68 -16.43 2.98
N GLN A 136 -12.93 -16.66 3.37
CA GLN A 136 -14.08 -16.40 2.50
C GLN A 136 -14.26 -14.91 2.23
N ILE A 137 -14.15 -14.08 3.26
CA ILE A 137 -14.21 -12.61 3.12
C ILE A 137 -13.10 -12.12 2.20
N ALA A 138 -11.86 -12.58 2.38
CA ALA A 138 -10.75 -12.23 1.51
C ALA A 138 -11.03 -12.62 0.05
N SER A 139 -11.49 -13.85 -0.19
CA SER A 139 -11.77 -14.36 -1.53
C SER A 139 -12.85 -13.52 -2.24
N TYR A 140 -13.97 -13.23 -1.57
CA TYR A 140 -15.03 -12.39 -2.13
C TYR A 140 -14.56 -10.96 -2.36
N ALA A 141 -13.80 -10.40 -1.43
CA ALA A 141 -13.30 -9.05 -1.55
C ALA A 141 -12.27 -8.89 -2.69
N PHE A 142 -11.34 -9.84 -2.84
CA PHE A 142 -10.41 -9.86 -3.99
C PHE A 142 -11.15 -10.01 -5.33
N THR A 143 -12.15 -10.89 -5.38
CA THR A 143 -12.97 -11.06 -6.59
C THR A 143 -13.70 -9.77 -6.93
N LEU A 144 -14.26 -9.09 -5.95
CA LEU A 144 -14.97 -7.84 -6.14
C LEU A 144 -14.05 -6.70 -6.59
N VAL A 145 -12.86 -6.62 -6.01
CA VAL A 145 -11.82 -5.67 -6.45
C VAL A 145 -11.42 -5.94 -7.89
N ALA A 146 -11.14 -7.20 -8.24
CA ALA A 146 -10.77 -7.58 -9.60
C ALA A 146 -11.90 -7.28 -10.61
N ALA A 147 -13.14 -7.62 -10.27
CA ALA A 147 -14.32 -7.32 -11.09
C ALA A 147 -14.54 -5.81 -11.23
N GLY A 148 -14.43 -5.05 -10.15
CA GLY A 148 -14.55 -3.59 -10.16
C GLY A 148 -13.45 -2.92 -10.98
N ALA A 149 -12.20 -3.36 -10.85
CA ALA A 149 -11.08 -2.87 -11.64
C ALA A 149 -11.25 -3.18 -13.13
N LEU A 150 -11.66 -4.41 -13.46
CA LEU A 150 -11.92 -4.82 -14.84
C LEU A 150 -13.08 -3.99 -15.44
N TRP A 151 -14.17 -3.82 -14.69
CA TRP A 151 -15.29 -2.99 -15.10
C TRP A 151 -14.85 -1.55 -15.37
N LEU A 152 -14.10 -0.95 -14.45
CA LEU A 152 -13.55 0.40 -14.65
C LEU A 152 -12.67 0.47 -15.90
N ALA A 153 -11.80 -0.51 -16.13
CA ALA A 153 -10.94 -0.55 -17.31
C ALA A 153 -11.74 -0.59 -18.64
N LEU A 154 -12.93 -1.20 -18.62
CA LEU A 154 -13.81 -1.27 -19.80
C LEU A 154 -14.66 -0.03 -20.03
N VAL A 155 -15.01 0.67 -18.95
CA VAL A 155 -16.01 1.76 -18.97
C VAL A 155 -15.39 3.13 -18.87
N VAL A 156 -14.15 3.25 -18.35
CA VAL A 156 -13.45 4.53 -18.24
C VAL A 156 -13.24 5.13 -19.62
N SER A 157 -13.94 6.21 -19.85
CA SER A 157 -13.80 7.11 -21.00
C SER A 157 -13.37 8.49 -20.50
N ASN A 158 -13.33 9.46 -21.38
CA ASN A 158 -12.96 10.85 -21.02
C ASN A 158 -13.91 11.52 -20.00
N ASP A 159 -15.05 10.93 -19.70
CA ASP A 159 -15.96 11.41 -18.66
C ASP A 159 -16.05 10.46 -17.49
N TRP A 160 -15.46 10.86 -16.35
CA TRP A 160 -15.45 10.08 -15.10
C TRP A 160 -16.80 10.14 -14.34
N SER A 161 -17.69 11.04 -14.70
CA SER A 161 -18.97 11.27 -13.99
C SER A 161 -20.10 10.36 -14.44
N THR A 162 -19.84 9.40 -15.31
CA THR A 162 -20.89 8.51 -15.84
C THR A 162 -21.32 7.49 -14.79
N PHE A 163 -22.62 7.14 -14.80
CA PHE A 163 -23.18 6.14 -13.89
C PHE A 163 -22.43 4.78 -13.91
N PRO A 164 -21.99 4.24 -15.06
CA PRO A 164 -21.19 3.02 -15.09
C PRO A 164 -19.85 3.13 -14.36
N VAL A 165 -19.18 4.28 -14.40
CA VAL A 165 -17.94 4.51 -13.64
C VAL A 165 -18.22 4.55 -12.15
N LEU A 166 -19.33 5.16 -11.73
CA LEU A 166 -19.77 5.17 -10.34
C LEU A 166 -19.96 3.75 -9.80
N LEU A 167 -20.62 2.87 -10.55
CA LEU A 167 -20.80 1.45 -10.16
C LEU A 167 -19.46 0.74 -9.98
N GLY A 168 -18.51 0.96 -10.88
CA GLY A 168 -17.17 0.38 -10.78
C GLY A 168 -16.42 0.88 -9.56
N LEU A 169 -16.47 2.18 -9.26
CA LEU A 169 -15.85 2.78 -8.08
C LEU A 169 -16.44 2.23 -6.77
N VAL A 170 -17.77 2.06 -6.72
CA VAL A 170 -18.47 1.48 -5.57
C VAL A 170 -18.07 0.01 -5.40
N ALA A 171 -18.10 -0.81 -6.44
CA ALA A 171 -17.72 -2.21 -6.38
C ALA A 171 -16.26 -2.37 -5.94
N PHE A 172 -15.35 -1.59 -6.53
CA PHE A 172 -13.94 -1.57 -6.17
C PHE A 172 -13.73 -1.12 -4.72
N GLY A 173 -14.44 -0.06 -4.28
CA GLY A 173 -14.39 0.47 -2.91
C GLY A 173 -14.90 -0.52 -1.86
N ILE A 174 -15.97 -1.29 -2.14
CA ILE A 174 -16.44 -2.36 -1.24
C ILE A 174 -15.33 -3.40 -1.04
N GLY A 175 -14.77 -3.90 -2.12
CA GLY A 175 -13.70 -4.89 -2.04
C GLY A 175 -12.47 -4.37 -1.29
N GLN A 176 -12.02 -3.16 -1.62
CA GLN A 176 -10.85 -2.53 -1.00
C GLN A 176 -11.07 -2.28 0.51
N GLY A 177 -12.23 -1.74 0.90
CA GLY A 177 -12.57 -1.49 2.30
C GLY A 177 -12.63 -2.79 3.12
N ALA A 178 -13.17 -3.86 2.54
CA ALA A 178 -13.20 -5.17 3.16
C ALA A 178 -11.79 -5.75 3.36
N LEU A 179 -10.93 -5.68 2.34
CA LEU A 179 -9.57 -6.21 2.39
C LEU A 179 -8.69 -5.49 3.39
N VAL A 180 -8.69 -4.16 3.38
CA VAL A 180 -7.89 -3.35 4.31
C VAL A 180 -8.27 -3.65 5.77
N THR A 181 -9.58 -3.72 6.05
CA THR A 181 -10.05 -3.98 7.42
C THR A 181 -9.78 -5.42 7.84
N LEU A 182 -10.01 -6.39 6.95
CA LEU A 182 -9.75 -7.81 7.22
C LEU A 182 -8.28 -8.05 7.55
N LEU A 183 -7.39 -7.53 6.72
CA LEU A 183 -5.96 -7.73 6.92
C LEU A 183 -5.46 -7.11 8.20
N PHE A 184 -5.94 -5.91 8.52
CA PHE A 184 -5.61 -5.27 9.78
C PHE A 184 -6.07 -6.11 10.97
N ASN A 185 -7.30 -6.63 10.90
CA ASN A 185 -7.85 -7.49 11.95
C ASN A 185 -7.05 -8.80 12.09
N VAL A 186 -6.76 -9.47 10.98
CA VAL A 186 -5.96 -10.72 10.99
C VAL A 186 -4.57 -10.47 11.58
N LEU A 187 -3.89 -9.40 11.18
CA LEU A 187 -2.57 -9.05 11.69
C LEU A 187 -2.57 -8.74 13.19
N VAL A 188 -3.57 -8.00 13.67
CA VAL A 188 -3.67 -7.67 15.10
C VAL A 188 -4.05 -8.90 15.92
N THR A 189 -4.90 -9.81 15.40
CA THR A 189 -5.35 -10.98 16.14
C THR A 189 -4.38 -12.15 16.09
N SER A 190 -3.58 -12.28 15.05
CA SER A 190 -2.55 -13.32 14.93
C SER A 190 -1.24 -12.95 15.62
N SER A 191 -1.00 -11.66 15.88
CA SER A 191 0.19 -11.23 16.60
C SER A 191 0.02 -11.41 18.12
N PRO A 192 1.03 -11.94 18.84
CA PRO A 192 1.04 -11.92 20.30
C PRO A 192 0.74 -10.50 20.81
N LYS A 193 -0.01 -10.39 21.91
CA LYS A 193 -0.43 -9.08 22.46
C LYS A 193 0.73 -8.12 22.73
N GLU A 194 1.91 -8.69 22.98
CA GLU A 194 3.17 -7.97 23.22
C GLU A 194 3.76 -7.34 21.94
N LEU A 195 3.39 -7.84 20.74
CA LEU A 195 3.91 -7.42 19.44
C LEU A 195 2.92 -6.56 18.64
N SER A 196 1.77 -6.21 19.20
CA SER A 196 0.73 -5.41 18.52
C SER A 196 1.24 -4.02 18.08
N GLY A 197 2.22 -3.45 18.81
CA GLY A 197 2.90 -2.21 18.44
C GLY A 197 3.75 -2.33 17.17
N ASP A 198 4.43 -3.47 17.01
CA ASP A 198 5.33 -3.73 15.87
C ASP A 198 4.55 -3.94 14.56
N VAL A 199 3.37 -4.54 14.65
CA VAL A 199 2.44 -4.67 13.51
C VAL A 199 1.96 -3.30 13.03
N GLY A 200 1.69 -2.38 13.96
CA GLY A 200 1.37 -0.99 13.64
C GLY A 200 2.51 -0.25 12.94
N ALA A 201 3.75 -0.48 13.40
CA ALA A 201 4.95 0.09 12.81
C ALA A 201 5.22 -0.44 11.40
N LEU A 202 5.04 -1.76 11.16
CA LEU A 202 5.14 -2.39 9.84
C LEU A 202 4.14 -1.77 8.84
N ARG A 203 2.90 -1.54 9.25
CA ARG A 203 1.89 -0.86 8.43
C ARG A 203 2.29 0.59 8.12
N GLY A 204 2.75 1.33 9.12
CA GLY A 204 3.22 2.71 8.95
C GLY A 204 4.37 2.80 7.95
N THR A 205 5.29 1.83 7.99
CA THR A 205 6.41 1.74 7.06
C THR A 205 5.95 1.40 5.65
N ALA A 206 5.05 0.42 5.50
CA ALA A 206 4.50 0.03 4.20
C ALA A 206 3.67 1.16 3.55
N ASN A 207 2.99 1.98 4.35
CA ASN A 207 2.17 3.09 3.84
C ASN A 207 2.99 4.34 3.47
N ASN A 208 4.25 4.43 3.91
CA ASN A 208 5.15 5.56 3.65
C ASN A 208 6.27 5.26 2.63
N MET A 209 6.29 4.07 2.05
CA MET A 209 7.17 3.67 0.93
C MET A 209 6.46 3.84 -0.41
#